data_7ec589082f31cc1ff0c61e080358df5f
#
_entry.id   7ec589082f31cc1ff0c61e080358df5f
#
_cell.length_a   1.000
_cell.length_b   1.000
_cell.length_c   1.000
_cell.angle_alpha   90.00
_cell.angle_beta   90.00
_cell.angle_gamma   90.00
#
_symmetry.space_group_name_H-M   'P 1'
#
loop_
_entity.id
_entity.type
_entity.pdbx_description
1 polymer ?
#
loop_
_entity_poly.entity_id
_entity_poly.type
_entity_poly.pdbx_seq_one_letter_code
_entity_poly.pdbx_strand_id
1 'polypeptide(L)'
;MILRYLIEKEFKQLIRNSFLPRLILIFPCMIMLVMPWAATLEIEDLRIAIIDNDHTPSSLRLTHRIESSPYFKLVALPDTYHKAVECIERNQADMLLEIPKGFEKEQVNGRPASALVAINAVNGTKGGLGNTYLQQILNPQSTSVTSIR
;
A
#
# COMPACT_ATOMS: atom_id res chain seq x y z
N MET A 1 9.24 -24.83 -47.46
CA MET A 1 10.06 -26.02 -47.06
C MET A 1 11.30 -25.60 -46.25
N ILE A 2 12.00 -24.53 -46.60
CA ILE A 2 13.26 -24.09 -45.92
C ILE A 2 13.05 -23.78 -44.43
N LEU A 3 11.98 -23.11 -44.07
CA LEU A 3 11.70 -22.71 -42.67
C LEU A 3 11.53 -23.91 -41.73
N ARG A 4 10.87 -24.97 -42.20
CA ARG A 4 10.67 -26.21 -41.42
C ARG A 4 12.01 -26.92 -41.14
N TYR A 5 12.88 -26.94 -42.12
CA TYR A 5 14.20 -27.51 -41.98
C TYR A 5 15.11 -26.73 -41.03
N LEU A 6 14.97 -25.42 -41.09
CA LEU A 6 15.71 -24.50 -40.18
C LEU A 6 15.29 -24.71 -38.72
N ILE A 7 13.99 -24.78 -38.46
CA ILE A 7 13.42 -25.01 -37.13
C ILE A 7 13.85 -26.38 -36.58
N GLU A 8 13.79 -27.43 -37.44
CA GLU A 8 14.19 -28.77 -37.05
C GLU A 8 15.67 -28.87 -36.69
N LYS A 9 16.53 -28.18 -37.44
CA LYS A 9 17.95 -28.07 -37.18
C LYS A 9 18.22 -27.39 -35.85
N GLU A 10 17.60 -26.23 -35.59
CA GLU A 10 17.76 -25.47 -34.38
C GLU A 10 17.26 -26.24 -33.14
N PHE A 11 16.12 -26.93 -33.26
CA PHE A 11 15.55 -27.74 -32.20
C PHE A 11 16.45 -28.94 -31.86
N LYS A 12 17.03 -29.57 -32.90
CA LYS A 12 17.97 -30.68 -32.70
C LYS A 12 19.29 -30.25 -32.09
N GLN A 13 19.75 -29.03 -32.39
CA GLN A 13 20.92 -28.41 -31.81
C GLN A 13 20.69 -28.03 -30.34
N LEU A 14 19.49 -27.52 -30.00
CA LEU A 14 19.03 -27.23 -28.64
C LEU A 14 19.05 -28.50 -27.76
N ILE A 15 18.48 -29.59 -28.23
CA ILE A 15 18.41 -30.86 -27.47
C ILE A 15 19.78 -31.51 -27.32
N ARG A 16 20.67 -31.34 -28.30
CA ARG A 16 22.02 -31.89 -28.28
C ARG A 16 22.96 -31.19 -27.28
N ASN A 17 22.61 -29.93 -26.92
CA ASN A 17 23.31 -29.20 -25.87
C ASN A 17 22.63 -29.49 -24.53
N SER A 18 23.23 -30.31 -23.68
CA SER A 18 22.67 -30.70 -22.37
C SER A 18 22.43 -29.54 -21.40
N PHE A 19 23.01 -28.38 -21.64
CA PHE A 19 22.86 -27.19 -20.79
C PHE A 19 21.56 -26.44 -21.06
N LEU A 20 21.22 -26.22 -22.34
CA LEU A 20 20.07 -25.43 -22.74
C LEU A 20 18.71 -26.03 -22.32
N PRO A 21 18.45 -27.35 -22.51
CA PRO A 21 17.19 -27.95 -22.03
C PRO A 21 17.05 -27.89 -20.50
N ARG A 22 18.13 -28.04 -19.77
CA ARG A 22 18.13 -27.90 -18.30
C ARG A 22 17.81 -26.46 -17.87
N LEU A 23 18.40 -25.49 -18.53
CA LEU A 23 18.17 -24.08 -18.24
C LEU A 23 16.71 -23.71 -18.51
N ILE A 24 16.16 -24.15 -19.63
CA ILE A 24 14.75 -23.91 -20.03
C ILE A 24 13.78 -24.54 -19.01
N LEU A 25 14.11 -25.68 -18.44
CA LEU A 25 13.28 -26.33 -17.42
C LEU A 25 13.46 -25.73 -16.03
N ILE A 26 14.69 -25.42 -15.64
CA ILE A 26 15.01 -24.90 -14.31
C ILE A 26 14.56 -23.44 -14.16
N PHE A 27 14.67 -22.63 -15.21
CA PHE A 27 14.34 -21.21 -15.18
C PHE A 27 12.89 -20.90 -14.76
N PRO A 28 11.85 -21.53 -15.37
CA PRO A 28 10.48 -21.34 -14.92
C PRO A 28 10.22 -21.86 -13.50
N CYS A 29 10.85 -22.99 -13.12
CA CYS A 29 10.76 -23.51 -11.76
C CYS A 29 11.39 -22.55 -10.75
N MET A 30 12.52 -21.97 -11.07
CA MET A 30 13.21 -20.98 -10.25
C MET A 30 12.38 -19.71 -10.09
N ILE A 31 11.78 -19.22 -11.18
CA ILE A 31 10.88 -18.07 -11.13
C ILE A 31 9.66 -18.37 -10.25
N MET A 32 9.01 -19.51 -10.40
CA MET A 32 7.88 -19.91 -9.57
C MET A 32 8.22 -19.99 -8.08
N LEU A 33 9.46 -20.35 -7.74
CA LEU A 33 9.90 -20.47 -6.36
C LEU A 33 10.36 -19.13 -5.77
N VAL A 34 11.03 -18.29 -6.58
CA VAL A 34 11.56 -16.99 -6.15
C VAL A 34 10.49 -15.91 -6.15
N MET A 35 9.54 -15.93 -7.10
CA MET A 35 8.48 -14.91 -7.19
C MET A 35 7.59 -14.82 -5.95
N PRO A 36 7.08 -15.91 -5.36
CA PRO A 36 6.32 -15.81 -4.12
C PRO A 36 7.15 -15.22 -2.97
N TRP A 37 8.42 -15.62 -2.87
CA TRP A 37 9.32 -15.12 -1.84
C TRP A 37 9.68 -13.63 -2.05
N ALA A 38 9.87 -13.19 -3.27
CA ALA A 38 10.09 -11.79 -3.61
C ALA A 38 8.80 -10.94 -3.51
N ALA A 39 7.64 -11.55 -3.76
CA ALA A 39 6.34 -10.89 -3.62
C ALA A 39 5.89 -10.74 -2.16
N THR A 40 6.48 -11.49 -1.23
CA THR A 40 6.29 -11.33 0.22
C THR A 40 7.05 -10.12 0.77
N LEU A 41 7.53 -9.21 -0.08
CA LEU A 41 7.79 -7.83 0.31
C LEU A 41 6.43 -7.17 0.55
N GLU A 42 5.67 -7.70 1.52
CA GLU A 42 4.54 -7.02 2.10
C GLU A 42 5.02 -5.62 2.48
N ILE A 43 4.24 -4.64 2.08
CA ILE A 43 4.46 -3.27 2.51
C ILE A 43 4.08 -3.24 3.98
N GLU A 44 4.94 -3.79 4.79
CA GLU A 44 4.95 -3.61 6.23
C GLU A 44 5.48 -2.20 6.49
N ASP A 45 4.95 -1.54 7.51
CA ASP A 45 5.40 -0.21 7.94
C ASP A 45 5.03 0.96 6.99
N LEU A 46 3.76 1.10 6.60
CA LEU A 46 3.26 2.37 6.10
C LEU A 46 3.27 3.39 7.23
N ARG A 47 4.21 4.32 7.17
CA ARG A 47 4.36 5.35 8.19
C ARG A 47 3.25 6.39 8.03
N ILE A 48 2.40 6.49 9.04
CA ILE A 48 1.26 7.40 9.04
C ILE A 48 1.43 8.47 10.12
N ALA A 49 1.15 9.72 9.74
CA ALA A 49 0.96 10.83 10.68
C ALA A 49 -0.54 11.11 10.80
N ILE A 50 -1.05 11.30 12.00
CA ILE A 50 -2.48 11.53 12.24
C ILE A 50 -2.65 12.88 12.91
N ILE A 51 -3.52 13.74 12.34
CA ILE A 51 -3.97 14.99 12.95
C ILE A 51 -5.39 14.72 13.47
N ASP A 52 -5.56 14.80 14.78
CA ASP A 52 -6.88 14.74 15.40
C ASP A 52 -7.35 16.13 15.79
N ASN A 53 -8.28 16.70 15.01
CA ASN A 53 -8.89 18.00 15.31
C ASN A 53 -10.20 17.86 16.11
N ASP A 54 -10.73 16.63 16.24
CA ASP A 54 -12.01 16.38 16.93
C ASP A 54 -11.83 16.12 18.43
N HIS A 55 -10.72 15.45 18.80
CA HIS A 55 -10.39 15.10 20.20
C HIS A 55 -11.54 14.38 20.94
N THR A 56 -12.27 13.54 20.25
CA THR A 56 -13.42 12.81 20.79
C THR A 56 -13.07 11.34 21.06
N PRO A 57 -13.89 10.61 21.84
CA PRO A 57 -13.70 9.16 22.01
C PRO A 57 -13.76 8.39 20.68
N SER A 58 -14.47 8.89 19.67
CA SER A 58 -14.56 8.25 18.36
C SER A 58 -13.28 8.44 17.54
N SER A 59 -12.68 9.65 17.56
CA SER A 59 -11.41 9.91 16.88
C SER A 59 -10.27 9.13 17.55
N LEU A 60 -10.27 9.04 18.86
CA LEU A 60 -9.29 8.25 19.61
C LEU A 60 -9.37 6.75 19.29
N ARG A 61 -10.59 6.20 19.22
CA ARG A 61 -10.81 4.80 18.82
C ARG A 61 -10.32 4.53 17.39
N LEU A 62 -10.52 5.48 16.48
CA LEU A 62 -10.01 5.37 15.11
C LEU A 62 -8.48 5.34 15.09
N THR A 63 -7.84 6.26 15.79
CA THR A 63 -6.37 6.31 15.92
C THR A 63 -5.82 5.00 16.48
N HIS A 64 -6.39 4.48 17.56
CA HIS A 64 -5.99 3.19 18.13
C HIS A 64 -6.20 2.01 17.18
N ARG A 65 -7.26 2.03 16.38
CA ARG A 65 -7.53 0.98 15.39
C ARG A 65 -6.47 1.00 14.29
N ILE A 66 -6.04 2.19 13.86
CA ILE A 66 -4.97 2.34 12.86
C ILE A 66 -3.63 1.90 13.44
N GLU A 67 -3.32 2.32 14.66
CA GLU A 67 -2.09 1.94 15.37
C GLU A 67 -1.98 0.43 15.63
N SER A 68 -3.12 -0.23 15.92
CA SER A 68 -3.18 -1.68 16.12
C SER A 68 -3.17 -2.49 14.83
N SER A 69 -3.22 -1.84 13.68
CA SER A 69 -3.17 -2.50 12.37
C SER A 69 -1.74 -2.91 12.03
N PRO A 70 -1.51 -4.13 11.52
CA PRO A 70 -0.17 -4.57 11.13
C PRO A 70 0.39 -3.82 9.91
N TYR A 71 -0.45 -3.06 9.21
CA TYR A 71 -0.08 -2.35 7.99
C TYR A 71 0.45 -0.95 8.25
N PHE A 72 0.08 -0.33 9.39
CA PHE A 72 0.39 1.06 9.69
C PHE A 72 1.30 1.19 10.90
N LYS A 73 2.26 2.09 10.76
CA LYS A 73 3.12 2.53 11.88
C LYS A 73 2.87 4.00 12.13
N LEU A 74 2.26 4.30 13.28
CA LEU A 74 2.07 5.67 13.72
C LEU A 74 3.42 6.28 14.04
N VAL A 75 3.82 7.33 13.31
CA VAL A 75 5.13 7.99 13.48
C VAL A 75 5.02 9.35 14.13
N ALA A 76 3.90 10.03 13.98
CA ALA A 76 3.68 11.36 14.55
C ALA A 76 2.19 11.65 14.77
N LEU A 77 1.91 12.48 15.79
CA LEU A 77 0.60 13.07 16.05
C LEU A 77 0.78 14.60 16.05
N PRO A 78 0.97 15.21 14.86
CA PRO A 78 1.15 16.66 14.79
C PRO A 78 -0.15 17.42 15.11
N ASP A 79 -0.03 18.53 15.86
CA ASP A 79 -1.17 19.38 16.22
C ASP A 79 -1.63 20.29 15.06
N THR A 80 -0.85 20.37 13.98
CA THR A 80 -1.08 21.32 12.89
C THR A 80 -0.79 20.66 11.55
N TYR A 81 -1.61 20.98 10.55
CA TYR A 81 -1.43 20.51 9.17
C TYR A 81 -0.03 20.82 8.62
N HIS A 82 0.52 22.01 8.90
CA HIS A 82 1.86 22.40 8.47
C HIS A 82 2.96 21.45 8.98
N LYS A 83 2.91 21.11 10.27
CA LYS A 83 3.86 20.15 10.87
C LYS A 83 3.71 18.75 10.27
N ALA A 84 2.51 18.36 9.92
CA ALA A 84 2.24 17.07 9.30
C ALA A 84 2.79 16.98 7.87
N VAL A 85 2.63 18.07 7.09
CA VAL A 85 3.23 18.18 5.75
C VAL A 85 4.76 18.15 5.85
N GLU A 86 5.33 18.83 6.82
CA GLU A 86 6.78 18.81 7.08
C GLU A 86 7.30 17.38 7.35
N CYS A 87 6.52 16.54 8.07
CA CYS A 87 6.86 15.12 8.25
C CYS A 87 6.89 14.34 6.93
N ILE A 88 5.99 14.67 5.98
CA ILE A 88 5.98 14.06 4.66
C ILE A 88 7.19 14.54 3.84
N GLU A 89 7.47 15.85 3.84
CA GLU A 89 8.59 16.44 3.10
C GLU A 89 9.94 15.91 3.59
N ARG A 90 10.07 15.71 4.88
CA ARG A 90 11.25 15.10 5.50
C ARG A 90 11.31 13.58 5.36
N ASN A 91 10.38 12.98 4.62
CA ASN A 91 10.28 11.54 4.40
C ASN A 91 10.17 10.74 5.72
N GLN A 92 9.58 11.34 6.75
CA GLN A 92 9.31 10.68 8.04
C GLN A 92 7.97 9.96 8.03
N ALA A 93 6.99 10.46 7.25
CA ALA A 93 5.68 9.85 7.04
C ALA A 93 5.42 9.60 5.55
N ASP A 94 4.78 8.49 5.24
CA ASP A 94 4.35 8.13 3.89
C ASP A 94 2.92 8.62 3.61
N MET A 95 2.13 8.81 4.67
CA MET A 95 0.73 9.22 4.62
C MET A 95 0.39 10.16 5.77
N LEU A 96 -0.61 11.00 5.53
CA LEU A 96 -1.24 11.87 6.53
C LEU A 96 -2.73 11.58 6.57
N LEU A 97 -3.26 11.40 7.76
CA LEU A 97 -4.70 11.34 8.02
C LEU A 97 -5.10 12.54 8.88
N GLU A 98 -6.05 13.32 8.42
CA GLU A 98 -6.65 14.40 9.19
C GLU A 98 -8.09 14.04 9.54
N ILE A 99 -8.39 14.02 10.83
CA ILE A 99 -9.72 13.83 11.39
C ILE A 99 -10.30 15.22 11.68
N PRO A 100 -11.32 15.67 10.94
CA PRO A 100 -11.89 17.02 11.10
C PRO A 100 -12.73 17.12 12.37
N LYS A 101 -12.94 18.36 12.81
CA LYS A 101 -13.87 18.67 13.90
C LYS A 101 -15.29 18.24 13.55
N GLY A 102 -15.99 17.62 14.49
CA GLY A 102 -17.33 17.14 14.32
C GLY A 102 -17.43 15.71 13.75
N PHE A 103 -16.31 15.01 13.64
CA PHE A 103 -16.26 13.64 13.16
C PHE A 103 -17.22 12.71 13.94
N GLU A 104 -17.21 12.76 15.27
CA GLU A 104 -18.11 11.97 16.10
C GLU A 104 -19.59 12.37 15.90
N LYS A 105 -19.87 13.66 15.76
CA LYS A 105 -21.24 14.15 15.50
C LYS A 105 -21.82 13.61 14.18
N GLU A 106 -21.01 13.61 13.14
CA GLU A 106 -21.43 13.07 11.84
C GLU A 106 -21.68 11.57 11.94
N GLN A 107 -20.79 10.85 12.63
CA GLN A 107 -20.91 9.41 12.83
C GLN A 107 -22.16 9.03 13.64
N VAL A 108 -22.45 9.75 14.72
CA VAL A 108 -23.64 9.54 15.56
C VAL A 108 -24.94 9.87 14.81
N ASN A 109 -24.92 10.89 13.94
CA ASN A 109 -26.06 11.27 13.13
C ASN A 109 -26.28 10.38 11.89
N GLY A 110 -25.50 9.30 11.73
CA GLY A 110 -25.59 8.41 10.57
C GLY A 110 -25.19 9.07 9.25
N ARG A 111 -24.48 10.21 9.33
CA ARG A 111 -23.90 10.86 8.15
C ARG A 111 -22.51 10.29 7.87
N PRO A 112 -22.09 10.26 6.61
CA PRO A 112 -20.72 9.83 6.28
C PRO A 112 -19.72 10.81 6.91
N ALA A 113 -19.04 10.37 7.95
CA ALA A 113 -17.96 11.12 8.54
C ALA A 113 -16.77 11.10 7.55
N SER A 114 -16.32 12.25 7.10
CA SER A 114 -15.21 12.35 6.15
C SER A 114 -13.89 12.60 6.88
N ALA A 115 -12.87 11.84 6.51
CA ALA A 115 -11.50 12.08 6.93
C ALA A 115 -10.65 12.42 5.70
N LEU A 116 -9.73 13.36 5.85
CA LEU A 116 -8.83 13.77 4.77
C LEU A 116 -7.58 12.90 4.78
N VAL A 117 -7.25 12.30 3.65
CA VAL A 117 -6.02 11.53 3.48
C VAL A 117 -5.13 12.22 2.46
N ALA A 118 -3.94 12.61 2.87
CA ALA A 118 -2.89 13.07 1.98
C ALA A 118 -1.78 12.00 1.88
N ILE A 119 -1.30 11.78 0.68
CA ILE A 119 -0.35 10.70 0.36
C ILE A 119 0.91 11.32 -0.24
N ASN A 120 2.07 10.82 0.15
CA ASN A 120 3.32 11.20 -0.49
C ASN A 120 3.37 10.64 -1.93
N ALA A 121 3.29 11.53 -2.91
CA ALA A 121 3.26 11.18 -4.34
C ALA A 121 4.57 10.51 -4.83
N VAL A 122 5.67 10.65 -4.10
CA VAL A 122 6.97 10.05 -4.45
C VAL A 122 6.89 8.51 -4.39
N ASN A 123 6.07 7.95 -3.51
CA ASN A 123 5.86 6.51 -3.36
C ASN A 123 4.42 6.11 -3.72
N GLY A 124 4.01 6.36 -4.97
CA GLY A 124 2.64 6.14 -5.44
C GLY A 124 2.09 4.74 -5.19
N THR A 125 2.94 3.71 -5.24
CA THR A 125 2.53 2.32 -4.96
C THR A 125 2.16 2.13 -3.48
N LYS A 126 2.98 2.65 -2.56
CA LYS A 126 2.70 2.62 -1.12
C LYS A 126 1.44 3.42 -0.78
N GLY A 127 1.30 4.58 -1.42
CA GLY A 127 0.14 5.44 -1.22
C GLY A 127 -1.18 4.82 -1.67
N GLY A 128 -1.20 4.15 -2.83
CA GLY A 128 -2.39 3.48 -3.35
C GLY A 128 -2.85 2.33 -2.45
N LEU A 129 -1.93 1.49 -2.01
CA LEU A 129 -2.23 0.39 -1.09
C LEU A 129 -2.66 0.90 0.29
N GLY A 130 -1.96 1.91 0.82
CA GLY A 130 -2.31 2.53 2.09
C GLY A 130 -3.72 3.12 2.10
N ASN A 131 -4.14 3.77 1.01
CA ASN A 131 -5.50 4.27 0.86
C ASN A 131 -6.53 3.12 0.89
N THR A 132 -6.24 2.00 0.23
CA THR A 132 -7.13 0.84 0.22
C THR A 132 -7.29 0.23 1.62
N TYR A 133 -6.20 0.08 2.37
CA TYR A 133 -6.23 -0.42 3.75
C TYR A 133 -6.91 0.57 4.71
N LEU A 134 -6.67 1.87 4.56
CA LEU A 134 -7.38 2.89 5.33
C LEU A 134 -8.88 2.84 5.06
N GLN A 135 -9.30 2.71 3.81
CA GLN A 135 -10.72 2.57 3.48
C GLN A 135 -11.34 1.33 4.11
N GLN A 136 -10.64 0.21 4.18
CA GLN A 136 -11.12 -0.99 4.88
C GLN A 136 -11.29 -0.76 6.40
N ILE A 137 -10.39 -0.02 7.01
CA ILE A 137 -10.46 0.31 8.45
C ILE A 137 -11.56 1.35 8.73
N LEU A 138 -11.72 2.31 7.84
CA LEU A 138 -12.71 3.38 7.94
C LEU A 138 -14.12 2.92 7.58
N ASN A 139 -14.27 1.86 6.78
CA ASN A 139 -15.53 1.40 6.20
C ASN A 139 -16.14 0.12 6.84
N PRO A 140 -16.36 0.05 8.15
CA PRO A 140 -17.42 -0.81 8.69
C PRO A 140 -18.80 -0.18 8.56
N GLN A 141 -18.92 1.16 8.47
CA GLN A 141 -20.17 1.89 8.19
C GLN A 141 -19.87 3.36 7.77
N SER A 142 -19.87 3.61 6.48
CA SER A 142 -20.01 4.94 5.85
C SER A 142 -19.02 6.05 6.26
N THR A 143 -17.74 5.84 6.05
CA THR A 143 -16.76 6.94 6.05
C THR A 143 -16.27 7.16 4.63
N SER A 144 -16.46 8.34 4.07
CA SER A 144 -15.94 8.71 2.76
C SER A 144 -14.52 9.29 2.89
N VAL A 145 -13.59 8.79 2.11
CA VAL A 145 -12.21 9.29 2.06
C VAL A 145 -12.05 10.19 0.84
N THR A 146 -11.67 11.42 1.06
CA THR A 146 -11.30 12.36 0.00
C THR A 146 -9.79 12.36 -0.13
N SER A 147 -9.26 11.85 -1.24
CA SER A 147 -7.85 11.89 -1.55
C SER A 147 -7.51 13.16 -2.35
N ILE A 148 -6.56 13.94 -1.86
CA ILE A 148 -5.96 15.06 -2.62
C ILE A 148 -4.64 14.53 -3.22
N ARG A 149 -4.53 14.71 -4.54
CA ARG A 149 -3.30 14.42 -5.31
C ARG A 149 -2.37 15.60 -5.25
#